data_4f43d5aae51390cb18fd66f56dc2f207
#
_entry.id   4f43d5aae51390cb18fd66f56dc2f207
#
_cell.length_a   1.000
_cell.length_b   1.000
_cell.length_c   1.000
_cell.angle_alpha   90.00
_cell.angle_beta   90.00
_cell.angle_gamma   90.00
#
_symmetry.space_group_name_H-M   'P 1'
#
loop_
_entity.id
_entity.type
_entity.pdbx_description
1 polymer ?
#
loop_
_entity_poly.entity_id
_entity_poly.type
_entity_poly.pdbx_seq_one_letter_code
_entity_poly.pdbx_strand_id
1 'polypeptide(L)'
;MRKHLHLILAAALLLIGSAALAQTVPDWQPGQLVRKGTRIAVDTVKLDKPATLLLLEDAGGPQLRADWEKYCAQRGWGIGLTAGGFTLAAGGLFYSMAMVVGGAVGTALVAVGGDEAVQGVWNGMSPRINGGMIVAGVGVAAGVTGVVLLINGNTHLRRIVKDCNDPASGAVTLSFGPTPSGIGLALQF
;
A
#
# COMPACT_ATOMS: atom_id res chain seq x y z
N MET A 1 -14.17 -27.84 -33.16
CA MET A 1 -14.75 -26.50 -33.12
C MET A 1 -14.58 -25.75 -31.75
N ARG A 2 -14.80 -26.38 -30.60
CA ARG A 2 -14.67 -25.71 -29.29
C ARG A 2 -13.26 -25.15 -28.99
N LYS A 3 -12.18 -25.82 -29.39
CA LYS A 3 -10.78 -25.38 -29.10
C LYS A 3 -10.39 -24.05 -29.78
N HIS A 4 -10.96 -23.80 -30.99
CA HIS A 4 -10.69 -22.55 -31.71
C HIS A 4 -11.46 -21.34 -31.13
N LEU A 5 -12.62 -21.59 -30.51
CA LEU A 5 -13.41 -20.54 -29.86
C LEU A 5 -12.69 -19.92 -28.65
N HIS A 6 -12.04 -20.77 -27.83
CA HIS A 6 -11.26 -20.27 -26.67
C HIS A 6 -10.03 -19.48 -27.09
N LEU A 7 -9.40 -19.86 -28.22
CA LEU A 7 -8.22 -19.12 -28.73
C LEU A 7 -8.62 -17.76 -29.29
N ILE A 8 -9.76 -17.68 -29.98
CA ILE A 8 -10.30 -16.39 -30.48
C ILE A 8 -10.73 -15.49 -29.32
N LEU A 9 -11.38 -16.08 -28.30
CA LEU A 9 -11.78 -15.29 -27.10
C LEU A 9 -10.57 -14.76 -26.30
N ALA A 10 -9.52 -15.58 -26.17
CA ALA A 10 -8.28 -15.17 -25.52
C ALA A 10 -7.54 -14.09 -26.31
N ALA A 11 -7.50 -14.20 -27.65
CA ALA A 11 -6.91 -13.19 -28.52
C ALA A 11 -7.71 -11.88 -28.51
N ALA A 12 -9.05 -11.97 -28.48
CA ALA A 12 -9.92 -10.79 -28.36
C ALA A 12 -9.75 -10.08 -27.00
N LEU A 13 -9.63 -10.84 -25.90
CA LEU A 13 -9.33 -10.29 -24.57
C LEU A 13 -7.95 -9.64 -24.48
N LEU A 14 -6.95 -10.20 -25.17
CA LEU A 14 -5.61 -9.61 -25.26
C LEU A 14 -5.61 -8.32 -26.09
N LEU A 15 -6.40 -8.26 -27.17
CA LEU A 15 -6.54 -7.06 -28.00
C LEU A 15 -7.31 -5.94 -27.29
N ILE A 16 -8.31 -6.28 -26.49
CA ILE A 16 -9.04 -5.29 -25.67
C ILE A 16 -8.17 -4.77 -24.51
N GLY A 17 -7.28 -5.61 -23.96
CA GLY A 17 -6.33 -5.22 -22.92
C GLY A 17 -5.20 -4.29 -23.41
N SER A 18 -4.89 -4.29 -24.72
CA SER A 18 -3.82 -3.44 -25.29
C SER A 18 -4.30 -2.08 -25.78
N ALA A 19 -5.60 -1.82 -25.82
CA ALA A 19 -6.15 -0.48 -25.96
C ALA A 19 -6.17 0.26 -24.60
N ALA A 20 -5.08 0.15 -23.83
CA ALA A 20 -4.76 1.16 -22.85
C ALA A 20 -4.58 2.44 -23.68
N LEU A 21 -5.65 3.23 -23.75
CA LEU A 21 -5.64 4.59 -24.29
C LEU A 21 -4.42 5.26 -23.69
N ALA A 22 -3.38 5.47 -24.48
CA ALA A 22 -2.26 6.29 -24.10
C ALA A 22 -2.89 7.66 -23.79
N GLN A 23 -3.11 7.92 -22.50
CA GLN A 23 -3.55 9.22 -22.08
C GLN A 23 -2.45 10.18 -22.53
N THR A 24 -2.74 10.97 -23.53
CA THR A 24 -1.90 12.12 -23.89
C THR A 24 -1.82 12.97 -22.62
N VAL A 25 -0.60 13.22 -22.16
CA VAL A 25 -0.37 14.13 -21.04
C VAL A 25 -1.00 15.46 -21.46
N PRO A 26 -2.01 15.96 -20.74
CA PRO A 26 -2.60 17.25 -21.07
C PRO A 26 -1.53 18.33 -20.93
N ASP A 27 -1.61 19.34 -21.78
CA ASP A 27 -0.76 20.52 -21.67
C ASP A 27 -0.96 21.13 -20.26
N TRP A 28 0.11 21.26 -19.51
CA TRP A 28 0.04 21.69 -18.12
C TRP A 28 0.96 22.89 -17.88
N GLN A 29 0.56 23.74 -16.94
CA GLN A 29 1.37 24.87 -16.48
C GLN A 29 1.63 24.76 -14.98
N PRO A 30 2.75 25.28 -14.48
CA PRO A 30 3.00 25.36 -13.03
C PRO A 30 1.82 26.02 -12.31
N GLY A 31 1.33 25.42 -11.24
CA GLY A 31 0.15 25.87 -10.50
C GLY A 31 -1.15 25.15 -10.83
N GLN A 32 -1.21 24.36 -11.90
CA GLN A 32 -2.41 23.61 -12.31
C GLN A 32 -2.51 22.20 -11.71
N LEU A 33 -1.43 21.72 -11.10
CA LEU A 33 -1.41 20.39 -10.49
C LEU A 33 -2.18 20.39 -9.18
N VAL A 34 -3.21 19.57 -9.12
CA VAL A 34 -4.05 19.42 -7.93
C VAL A 34 -4.04 17.99 -7.47
N ARG A 35 -3.96 17.82 -6.16
CA ARG A 35 -4.15 16.51 -5.56
C ARG A 35 -5.65 16.19 -5.50
N LYS A 36 -6.08 15.11 -6.17
CA LYS A 36 -7.46 14.63 -6.13
C LYS A 36 -7.50 13.23 -5.45
N GLY A 37 -7.60 13.23 -4.13
CA GLY A 37 -7.51 12.02 -3.32
C GLY A 37 -6.09 11.45 -3.30
N THR A 38 -5.89 10.30 -3.93
CA THR A 38 -4.63 9.55 -3.98
C THR A 38 -3.94 9.62 -5.34
N ARG A 39 -4.40 10.49 -6.23
CA ARG A 39 -3.86 10.71 -7.58
C ARG A 39 -3.55 12.17 -7.79
N ILE A 40 -2.68 12.44 -8.76
CA ILE A 40 -2.43 13.77 -9.28
C ILE A 40 -3.44 14.03 -10.39
N ALA A 41 -3.94 15.24 -10.46
CA ALA A 41 -4.82 15.72 -11.51
C ALA A 41 -4.27 17.04 -12.06
N VAL A 42 -4.42 17.24 -13.36
CA VAL A 42 -4.23 18.54 -13.99
C VAL A 42 -5.63 19.14 -14.12
N ASP A 43 -5.85 20.24 -13.42
CA ASP A 43 -7.15 20.87 -13.30
C ASP A 43 -8.24 19.88 -12.83
N THR A 44 -9.07 19.35 -13.71
CA THR A 44 -10.15 18.41 -13.39
C THR A 44 -9.84 16.97 -13.78
N VAL A 45 -8.84 16.75 -14.65
CA VAL A 45 -8.51 15.45 -15.24
C VAL A 45 -7.57 14.69 -14.32
N LYS A 46 -8.01 13.53 -13.81
CA LYS A 46 -7.18 12.62 -13.03
C LYS A 46 -6.20 11.90 -13.95
N LEU A 47 -4.92 11.97 -13.61
CA LEU A 47 -3.88 11.28 -14.35
C LEU A 47 -3.74 9.82 -13.90
N ASP A 48 -3.50 8.94 -14.86
CA ASP A 48 -3.09 7.57 -14.60
C ASP A 48 -1.59 7.50 -14.24
N LYS A 49 -1.15 6.33 -13.72
CA LYS A 49 0.24 6.15 -13.32
C LYS A 49 1.25 6.50 -14.42
N PRO A 50 1.12 5.98 -15.67
CA PRO A 50 2.08 6.29 -16.73
C PRO A 50 2.06 7.77 -17.13
N ALA A 51 0.89 8.38 -17.23
CA ALA A 51 0.76 9.80 -17.54
C ALA A 51 1.36 10.68 -16.43
N THR A 52 1.19 10.29 -15.17
CA THR A 52 1.81 10.97 -14.03
C THR A 52 3.34 10.88 -14.08
N LEU A 53 3.90 9.72 -14.44
CA LEU A 53 5.36 9.56 -14.55
C LEU A 53 5.95 10.47 -15.65
N LEU A 54 5.33 10.50 -16.82
CA LEU A 54 5.76 11.35 -17.91
C LEU A 54 5.70 12.84 -17.53
N LEU A 55 4.61 13.25 -16.89
CA LEU A 55 4.46 14.62 -16.43
C LEU A 55 5.51 15.00 -15.38
N LEU A 56 5.78 14.11 -14.40
CA LEU A 56 6.77 14.38 -13.35
C LEU A 56 8.20 14.39 -13.89
N GLU A 57 8.49 13.60 -14.94
CA GLU A 57 9.79 13.60 -15.63
C GLU A 57 10.03 14.92 -16.36
N ASP A 58 8.98 15.47 -16.96
CA ASP A 58 9.01 16.77 -17.64
C ASP A 58 9.08 17.95 -16.65
N ALA A 59 8.32 17.87 -15.56
CA ALA A 59 8.18 18.95 -14.57
C ALA A 59 9.39 19.14 -13.65
N GLY A 60 10.04 18.08 -13.24
CA GLY A 60 11.06 18.16 -12.18
C GLY A 60 12.15 17.09 -12.25
N GLY A 61 12.21 16.41 -13.38
CA GLY A 61 13.28 15.46 -13.67
C GLY A 61 13.28 14.19 -12.82
N PRO A 62 14.44 13.51 -12.72
CA PRO A 62 14.54 12.17 -12.15
C PRO A 62 14.23 12.10 -10.64
N GLN A 63 14.34 13.20 -9.91
CA GLN A 63 14.09 13.22 -8.47
C GLN A 63 12.60 13.09 -8.15
N LEU A 64 11.75 13.87 -8.82
CA LEU A 64 10.29 13.80 -8.65
C LEU A 64 9.72 12.45 -9.09
N ARG A 65 10.30 11.86 -10.14
CA ARG A 65 9.99 10.50 -10.55
C ARG A 65 10.30 9.47 -9.46
N ALA A 66 11.50 9.53 -8.86
CA ALA A 66 11.90 8.63 -7.79
C ALA A 66 11.00 8.75 -6.56
N ASP A 67 10.62 9.97 -6.18
CA ASP A 67 9.70 10.22 -5.07
C ASP A 67 8.29 9.68 -5.35
N TRP A 68 7.82 9.78 -6.58
CA TRP A 68 6.55 9.18 -6.99
C TRP A 68 6.58 7.65 -6.96
N GLU A 69 7.64 7.02 -7.45
CA GLU A 69 7.81 5.57 -7.40
C GLU A 69 7.83 5.09 -5.94
N LYS A 70 8.56 5.79 -5.07
CA LYS A 70 8.58 5.53 -3.63
C LYS A 70 7.21 5.67 -2.98
N TYR A 71 6.46 6.72 -3.31
CA TYR A 71 5.08 6.89 -2.88
C TYR A 71 4.19 5.72 -3.32
N CYS A 72 4.27 5.32 -4.59
CA CYS A 72 3.50 4.20 -5.12
C CYS A 72 3.82 2.88 -4.40
N ALA A 73 5.11 2.63 -4.14
CA ALA A 73 5.55 1.45 -3.40
C ALA A 73 5.04 1.46 -1.95
N GLN A 74 5.24 2.57 -1.23
CA GLN A 74 4.76 2.73 0.15
C GLN A 74 3.25 2.54 0.25
N ARG A 75 2.51 3.09 -0.71
CA ARG A 75 1.07 2.92 -0.75
C ARG A 75 0.65 1.48 -1.02
N GLY A 76 1.31 0.79 -1.95
CA GLY A 76 1.05 -0.62 -2.22
C GLY A 76 1.24 -1.49 -0.97
N TRP A 77 2.38 -1.34 -0.31
CA TRP A 77 2.67 -2.01 0.96
C TRP A 77 1.69 -1.61 2.07
N GLY A 78 1.36 -0.32 2.18
CA GLY A 78 0.40 0.17 3.16
C GLY A 78 -0.97 -0.47 3.02
N ILE A 79 -1.52 -0.55 1.81
CA ILE A 79 -2.81 -1.22 1.55
C ILE A 79 -2.72 -2.72 1.86
N GLY A 80 -1.67 -3.39 1.39
CA GLY A 80 -1.47 -4.83 1.62
C GLY A 80 -1.37 -5.18 3.10
N LEU A 81 -0.55 -4.44 3.86
CA LEU A 81 -0.39 -4.64 5.30
C LEU A 81 -1.65 -4.30 6.09
N THR A 82 -2.37 -3.25 5.70
CA THR A 82 -3.63 -2.88 6.37
C THR A 82 -4.69 -3.95 6.15
N ALA A 83 -4.96 -4.31 4.91
CA ALA A 83 -5.97 -5.32 4.59
C ALA A 83 -5.59 -6.70 5.13
N GLY A 84 -4.36 -7.16 4.86
CA GLY A 84 -3.86 -8.45 5.32
C GLY A 84 -3.74 -8.52 6.83
N GLY A 85 -3.25 -7.47 7.47
CA GLY A 85 -3.09 -7.39 8.92
C GLY A 85 -4.44 -7.49 9.66
N PHE A 86 -5.42 -6.70 9.26
CA PHE A 86 -6.75 -6.78 9.90
C PHE A 86 -7.48 -8.09 9.60
N THR A 87 -7.28 -8.67 8.41
CA THR A 87 -7.83 -10.01 8.11
C THR A 87 -7.22 -11.08 9.02
N LEU A 88 -5.90 -11.05 9.23
CA LEU A 88 -5.22 -11.96 10.16
C LEU A 88 -5.67 -11.72 11.61
N ALA A 89 -5.82 -10.48 12.03
CA ALA A 89 -6.31 -10.14 13.35
C ALA A 89 -7.71 -10.69 13.59
N ALA A 90 -8.63 -10.46 12.66
CA ALA A 90 -9.98 -10.97 12.73
C ALA A 90 -10.00 -12.52 12.74
N GLY A 91 -9.25 -13.15 11.83
CA GLY A 91 -9.14 -14.62 11.77
C GLY A 91 -8.60 -15.24 13.04
N GLY A 92 -7.55 -14.65 13.62
CA GLY A 92 -6.96 -15.09 14.90
C GLY A 92 -7.94 -14.98 16.07
N LEU A 93 -8.68 -13.87 16.16
CA LEU A 93 -9.71 -13.67 17.18
C LEU A 93 -10.87 -14.65 16.99
N PHE A 94 -11.37 -14.81 15.76
CA PHE A 94 -12.43 -15.79 15.47
C PHE A 94 -12.02 -17.22 15.85
N TYR A 95 -10.80 -17.60 15.49
CA TYR A 95 -10.26 -18.91 15.83
C TYR A 95 -10.17 -19.09 17.36
N SER A 96 -9.65 -18.12 18.09
CA SER A 96 -9.57 -18.17 19.56
C SER A 96 -10.96 -18.28 20.19
N MET A 97 -11.92 -17.50 19.70
CA MET A 97 -13.29 -17.51 20.19
C MET A 97 -13.99 -18.84 19.93
N ALA A 98 -13.79 -19.44 18.76
CA ALA A 98 -14.31 -20.76 18.42
C ALA A 98 -13.75 -21.85 19.36
N MET A 99 -12.46 -21.76 19.73
CA MET A 99 -11.82 -22.67 20.68
C MET A 99 -12.35 -22.49 22.08
N VAL A 100 -12.61 -21.27 22.54
CA VAL A 100 -13.22 -21.01 23.86
C VAL A 100 -14.64 -21.59 23.91
N VAL A 101 -15.46 -21.36 22.89
CA VAL A 101 -16.82 -21.90 22.81
C VAL A 101 -16.79 -23.43 22.75
N GLY A 102 -15.91 -24.01 21.91
CA GLY A 102 -15.71 -25.44 21.81
C GLY A 102 -15.26 -26.07 23.15
N GLY A 103 -14.38 -25.38 23.90
CA GLY A 103 -13.97 -25.76 25.24
C GLY A 103 -15.11 -25.77 26.25
N ALA A 104 -15.93 -24.73 26.24
CA ALA A 104 -17.10 -24.63 27.10
C ALA A 104 -18.10 -25.76 26.83
N VAL A 105 -18.40 -26.05 25.57
CA VAL A 105 -19.27 -27.18 25.19
C VAL A 105 -18.63 -28.51 25.55
N GLY A 106 -17.34 -28.71 25.28
CA GLY A 106 -16.60 -29.92 25.67
C GLY A 106 -16.61 -30.14 27.18
N THR A 107 -16.40 -29.08 27.95
CA THR A 107 -16.49 -29.14 29.43
C THR A 107 -17.88 -29.56 29.91
N ALA A 108 -18.94 -29.02 29.32
CA ALA A 108 -20.31 -29.38 29.67
C ALA A 108 -20.60 -30.87 29.40
N LEU A 109 -20.05 -31.43 28.32
CA LEU A 109 -20.23 -32.82 27.95
C LEU A 109 -19.44 -33.79 28.84
N VAL A 110 -18.27 -33.40 29.37
CA VAL A 110 -17.40 -34.25 30.18
C VAL A 110 -17.51 -33.97 31.69
N ALA A 111 -18.36 -33.05 32.10
CA ALA A 111 -18.56 -32.67 33.51
C ALA A 111 -18.97 -33.86 34.40
N VAL A 112 -19.61 -34.89 33.82
CA VAL A 112 -19.96 -36.13 34.50
C VAL A 112 -18.72 -36.94 34.87
N GLY A 113 -17.59 -36.77 34.18
CA GLY A 113 -16.32 -37.48 34.42
C GLY A 113 -15.43 -36.87 35.49
N GLY A 114 -15.87 -35.78 36.15
CA GLY A 114 -15.14 -35.13 37.23
C GLY A 114 -14.12 -34.09 36.77
N ASP A 115 -13.45 -33.45 37.72
CA ASP A 115 -12.55 -32.29 37.49
C ASP A 115 -11.34 -32.62 36.62
N GLU A 116 -10.83 -33.83 36.64
CA GLU A 116 -9.68 -34.25 35.81
C GLU A 116 -10.04 -34.25 34.32
N ALA A 117 -11.25 -34.68 33.95
CA ALA A 117 -11.73 -34.68 32.57
C ALA A 117 -11.92 -33.24 32.04
N VAL A 118 -12.42 -32.36 32.87
CA VAL A 118 -12.58 -30.94 32.58
C VAL A 118 -11.23 -30.27 32.35
N GLN A 119 -10.24 -30.51 33.22
CA GLN A 119 -8.89 -29.98 33.07
C GLN A 119 -8.20 -30.50 31.80
N GLY A 120 -8.45 -31.76 31.44
CA GLY A 120 -7.92 -32.32 30.18
C GLY A 120 -8.39 -31.57 28.94
N VAL A 121 -9.65 -31.16 28.88
CA VAL A 121 -10.21 -30.36 27.78
C VAL A 121 -9.50 -29.00 27.68
N TRP A 122 -9.36 -28.29 28.80
CA TRP A 122 -8.73 -26.96 28.80
C TRP A 122 -7.23 -27.01 28.53
N ASN A 123 -6.50 -27.99 29.03
CA ASN A 123 -5.09 -28.19 28.78
C ASN A 123 -4.81 -28.44 27.28
N GLY A 124 -5.70 -29.16 26.59
CA GLY A 124 -5.59 -29.37 25.13
C GLY A 124 -5.96 -28.16 24.30
N MET A 125 -6.78 -27.25 24.80
CA MET A 125 -7.24 -26.05 24.05
C MET A 125 -6.42 -24.78 24.31
N SER A 126 -5.86 -24.66 25.51
CA SER A 126 -5.08 -23.47 25.90
C SER A 126 -3.96 -23.08 24.92
N PRO A 127 -3.13 -24.00 24.41
CA PRO A 127 -2.11 -23.65 23.43
C PRO A 127 -2.69 -23.10 22.11
N ARG A 128 -3.86 -23.60 21.70
CA ARG A 128 -4.54 -23.20 20.46
C ARG A 128 -5.18 -21.82 20.61
N ILE A 129 -5.76 -21.51 21.75
CA ILE A 129 -6.31 -20.19 22.08
C ILE A 129 -5.15 -19.15 22.06
N ASN A 130 -4.06 -19.47 22.74
CA ASN A 130 -2.88 -18.59 22.76
C ASN A 130 -2.29 -18.39 21.35
N GLY A 131 -2.23 -19.44 20.52
CA GLY A 131 -1.81 -19.35 19.14
C GLY A 131 -2.68 -18.38 18.32
N GLY A 132 -4.00 -18.46 18.47
CA GLY A 132 -4.93 -17.53 17.80
C GLY A 132 -4.76 -16.09 18.27
N MET A 133 -4.52 -15.87 19.56
CA MET A 133 -4.27 -14.52 20.10
C MET A 133 -2.94 -13.93 19.61
N ILE A 134 -1.89 -14.75 19.49
CA ILE A 134 -0.60 -14.30 18.93
C ILE A 134 -0.79 -13.88 17.47
N VAL A 135 -1.48 -14.70 16.66
CA VAL A 135 -1.78 -14.35 15.26
C VAL A 135 -2.59 -13.06 15.17
N ALA A 136 -3.59 -12.88 16.05
CA ALA A 136 -4.36 -11.65 16.12
C ALA A 136 -3.48 -10.43 16.45
N GLY A 137 -2.59 -10.57 17.44
CA GLY A 137 -1.65 -9.51 17.83
C GLY A 137 -0.70 -9.09 16.70
N VAL A 138 -0.12 -10.07 16.00
CA VAL A 138 0.72 -9.81 14.82
C VAL A 138 -0.10 -9.14 13.71
N GLY A 139 -1.34 -9.59 13.50
CA GLY A 139 -2.24 -8.98 12.52
C GLY A 139 -2.56 -7.52 12.81
N VAL A 140 -2.83 -7.18 14.08
CA VAL A 140 -3.05 -5.78 14.51
C VAL A 140 -1.80 -4.95 14.28
N ALA A 141 -0.62 -5.44 14.69
CA ALA A 141 0.64 -4.71 14.50
C ALA A 141 0.92 -4.44 13.02
N ALA A 142 0.72 -5.44 12.15
CA ALA A 142 0.85 -5.27 10.70
C ALA A 142 -0.17 -4.28 10.13
N GLY A 143 -1.43 -4.36 10.57
CA GLY A 143 -2.49 -3.44 10.16
C GLY A 143 -2.18 -1.99 10.51
N VAL A 144 -1.75 -1.73 11.75
CA VAL A 144 -1.35 -0.39 12.22
C VAL A 144 -0.15 0.13 11.43
N THR A 145 0.86 -0.70 11.20
CA THR A 145 2.02 -0.34 10.37
C THR A 145 1.58 0.06 8.96
N GLY A 146 0.64 -0.68 8.37
CA GLY A 146 0.06 -0.37 7.07
C GLY A 146 -0.62 1.00 7.04
N VAL A 147 -1.40 1.34 8.07
CA VAL A 147 -2.04 2.65 8.20
C VAL A 147 -1.01 3.77 8.29
N VAL A 148 0.05 3.61 9.09
CA VAL A 148 1.14 4.59 9.21
C VAL A 148 1.81 4.82 7.85
N LEU A 149 2.08 3.75 7.09
CA LEU A 149 2.64 3.87 5.73
C LEU A 149 1.71 4.63 4.78
N LEU A 150 0.39 4.43 4.87
CA LEU A 150 -0.58 5.18 4.06
C LEU A 150 -0.61 6.66 4.40
N ILE A 151 -0.53 7.02 5.69
CA ILE A 151 -0.49 8.40 6.14
C ILE A 151 0.80 9.08 5.66
N ASN A 152 1.94 8.41 5.84
CA ASN A 152 3.25 8.93 5.42
C ASN A 152 3.31 9.09 3.89
N GLY A 153 2.88 8.09 3.14
CA GLY A 153 2.78 8.17 1.68
C GLY A 153 1.94 9.37 1.22
N ASN A 154 0.82 9.61 1.92
CA ASN A 154 -0.05 10.74 1.62
C ASN A 154 0.62 12.11 1.82
N THR A 155 1.54 12.21 2.76
CA THR A 155 2.35 13.42 2.99
C THR A 155 3.36 13.62 1.86
N HIS A 156 3.99 12.55 1.37
CA HIS A 156 4.87 12.61 0.20
C HIS A 156 4.15 13.11 -1.05
N LEU A 157 2.93 12.60 -1.30
CA LEU A 157 2.14 13.07 -2.44
C LEU A 157 1.85 14.58 -2.39
N ARG A 158 1.59 15.12 -1.19
CA ARG A 158 1.39 16.57 -1.03
C ARG A 158 2.63 17.36 -1.35
N ARG A 159 3.82 16.86 -0.97
CA ARG A 159 5.10 17.50 -1.29
C ARG A 159 5.34 17.51 -2.79
N ILE A 160 5.20 16.36 -3.46
CA ILE A 160 5.36 16.25 -4.91
C ILE A 160 4.50 17.30 -5.64
N VAL A 161 3.21 17.40 -5.29
CA VAL A 161 2.31 18.38 -5.92
C VAL A 161 2.73 19.82 -5.61
N LYS A 162 3.22 20.09 -4.40
CA LYS A 162 3.72 21.41 -4.03
C LYS A 162 4.97 21.75 -4.82
N ASP A 163 5.93 20.83 -4.88
CA ASP A 163 7.21 21.05 -5.54
C ASP A 163 7.03 21.24 -7.06
N CYS A 164 6.07 20.54 -7.68
CA CYS A 164 5.72 20.77 -9.08
C CYS A 164 5.05 22.12 -9.32
N ASN A 165 4.28 22.63 -8.38
CA ASN A 165 3.56 23.90 -8.54
C ASN A 165 4.41 25.13 -8.15
N ASP A 166 5.52 24.92 -7.46
CA ASP A 166 6.40 25.99 -7.04
C ASP A 166 7.42 26.28 -8.15
N PRO A 167 7.31 27.43 -8.86
CA PRO A 167 8.24 27.78 -9.92
C PRO A 167 9.69 27.94 -9.43
N ALA A 168 9.88 28.08 -8.12
CA ALA A 168 11.21 28.11 -7.50
C ALA A 168 11.81 26.71 -7.32
N SER A 169 11.05 25.62 -7.45
CA SER A 169 11.54 24.23 -7.31
C SER A 169 12.44 23.81 -8.49
N GLY A 170 12.32 24.46 -9.65
CA GLY A 170 13.28 24.38 -10.77
C GLY A 170 14.49 25.31 -10.61
N ALA A 171 14.52 26.12 -9.55
CA ALA A 171 15.55 27.11 -9.33
C ALA A 171 16.71 26.50 -8.55
N VAL A 172 17.82 26.44 -9.24
CA VAL A 172 19.18 26.57 -8.74
C VAL A 172 19.36 26.13 -7.27
N THR A 173 19.62 24.86 -7.07
CA THR A 173 20.08 24.36 -5.77
C THR A 173 21.53 24.79 -5.58
N LEU A 174 21.73 25.71 -4.66
CA LEU A 174 23.07 26.06 -4.16
C LEU A 174 23.53 24.93 -3.24
N SER A 175 24.36 24.03 -3.73
CA SER A 175 24.97 23.01 -2.87
C SER A 175 26.35 23.48 -2.41
N PHE A 176 26.52 23.49 -1.08
CA PHE A 176 27.79 23.77 -0.44
C PHE A 176 28.46 22.43 -0.12
N GLY A 177 29.60 22.15 -0.69
CA GLY A 177 30.26 20.86 -0.49
C GLY A 177 31.77 20.91 -0.71
N PRO A 178 32.49 19.88 -0.22
CA PRO A 178 33.90 19.73 -0.48
C PRO A 178 34.14 19.45 -1.97
N THR A 179 34.95 20.26 -2.61
CA THR A 179 35.48 20.04 -3.96
C THR A 179 36.94 19.60 -3.88
N PRO A 180 37.49 18.95 -4.91
CA PRO A 180 38.90 18.51 -4.92
C PRO A 180 39.92 19.63 -4.67
N SER A 181 39.52 20.90 -4.83
CA SER A 181 40.33 22.10 -4.63
C SER A 181 39.95 22.91 -3.39
N GLY A 182 39.08 22.40 -2.50
CA GLY A 182 38.65 23.09 -1.28
C GLY A 182 37.14 23.07 -1.07
N ILE A 183 36.59 24.11 -0.44
CA ILE A 183 35.14 24.27 -0.24
C ILE A 183 34.61 25.09 -1.41
N GLY A 184 33.66 24.53 -2.15
CA GLY A 184 33.05 25.15 -3.31
C GLY A 184 31.53 25.28 -3.23
N LEU A 185 31.01 26.28 -3.93
CA LEU A 185 29.58 26.48 -4.23
C LEU A 185 29.30 25.89 -5.61
N ALA A 186 28.45 24.87 -5.68
CA ALA A 186 27.95 24.35 -6.94
C ALA A 186 26.52 24.84 -7.16
N LEU A 187 26.31 25.53 -8.26
CA LEU A 187 25.00 25.90 -8.79
C LEU A 187 24.54 24.77 -9.73
N GLN A 188 23.51 24.07 -9.35
CA GLN A 188 22.81 23.14 -10.26
C GLN A 188 21.58 23.87 -10.83
N PHE A 189 21.60 23.98 -12.16
CA PHE A 189 20.50 24.52 -12.95
C PHE A 189 19.53 23.43 -13.32
#